data_33175cadc11a9b2499f9d7fa0ffad344
#
_entry.id   33175cadc11a9b2499f9d7fa0ffad344
#
_cell.length_a   1.000
_cell.length_b   1.000
_cell.length_c   1.000
_cell.angle_alpha   90.00
_cell.angle_beta   90.00
_cell.angle_gamma   90.00
#
_symmetry.space_group_name_H-M   'P 1'
#
loop_
_entity.id
_entity.type
_entity.pdbx_description
1 polymer ?
#
loop_
_entity_poly.entity_id
_entity_poly.type
_entity_poly.pdbx_seq_one_letter_code
_entity_poly.pdbx_strand_id
1 'polypeptide(L)'
;MTVAQSAAQAVSKPPQAASAATGAETLPHGKTVLLWPGGAPLAVGKTPEDMPALIIFLPAKNTTMTGVAIAPGGGYAHLSMQHEGEDVARWLNARGVAAFVLKYRLGPVYHHPIELGDAQRALRLVRMDAKEYGIAPDHIGMWGFSAGGHLAATAGTHYDAGIAASPDPIERESCRPDFLILAYPVITLLEPNV
;
A
#
# COMPACT_ATOMS: atom_id res chain seq x y z
N MET A 1 17.94 66.81 -12.02
CA MET A 1 16.93 65.75 -11.72
C MET A 1 17.53 64.44 -12.18
N THR A 2 18.05 63.67 -11.20
CA THR A 2 18.77 62.41 -11.46
C THR A 2 17.83 61.29 -11.12
N VAL A 3 17.49 60.46 -12.09
CA VAL A 3 16.61 59.30 -11.93
C VAL A 3 17.49 58.12 -11.53
N ALA A 4 17.29 57.62 -10.31
CA ALA A 4 17.95 56.39 -9.81
C ALA A 4 17.27 55.16 -10.41
N GLN A 5 18.03 54.37 -11.17
CA GLN A 5 17.61 53.03 -11.62
C GLN A 5 17.82 52.03 -10.50
N SER A 6 16.71 51.43 -10.01
CA SER A 6 16.73 50.31 -9.09
C SER A 6 17.03 49.02 -9.86
N ALA A 7 18.19 48.42 -9.58
CA ALA A 7 18.55 47.10 -10.10
C ALA A 7 17.82 46.02 -9.32
N ALA A 8 16.88 45.32 -9.94
CA ALA A 8 16.29 44.12 -9.40
C ALA A 8 17.32 42.97 -9.43
N GLN A 9 17.73 42.51 -8.25
CA GLN A 9 18.57 41.31 -8.12
C GLN A 9 17.71 40.07 -8.42
N ALA A 10 18.08 39.35 -9.46
CA ALA A 10 17.53 38.03 -9.74
C ALA A 10 18.03 37.03 -8.69
N VAL A 11 17.10 36.52 -7.90
CA VAL A 11 17.38 35.42 -6.97
C VAL A 11 17.54 34.15 -7.79
N SER A 12 18.79 33.71 -7.95
CA SER A 12 19.11 32.43 -8.60
C SER A 12 18.65 31.27 -7.71
N LYS A 13 17.72 30.44 -8.24
CA LYS A 13 17.31 29.19 -7.64
C LYS A 13 18.51 28.26 -7.52
N PRO A 14 18.80 27.67 -6.34
CA PRO A 14 19.90 26.72 -6.22
C PRO A 14 19.64 25.49 -7.10
N PRO A 15 20.69 24.86 -7.67
CA PRO A 15 20.54 23.66 -8.47
C PRO A 15 19.99 22.53 -7.63
N GLN A 16 18.87 21.98 -8.07
CA GLN A 16 18.27 20.81 -7.49
C GLN A 16 19.16 19.62 -7.84
N ALA A 17 19.91 19.12 -6.86
CA ALA A 17 20.72 17.92 -7.03
C ALA A 17 19.79 16.75 -7.40
N ALA A 18 19.96 16.21 -8.59
CA ALA A 18 19.38 14.96 -8.99
C ALA A 18 20.03 13.85 -8.16
N SER A 19 19.37 13.46 -7.08
CA SER A 19 19.72 12.26 -6.32
C SER A 19 19.25 11.05 -7.12
N ALA A 20 20.14 10.48 -7.92
CA ALA A 20 20.00 9.13 -8.41
C ALA A 20 20.25 8.17 -7.24
N ALA A 21 19.23 7.94 -6.44
CA ALA A 21 19.25 6.91 -5.42
C ALA A 21 18.81 5.58 -6.05
N THR A 22 19.74 4.87 -6.67
CA THR A 22 19.68 3.42 -6.82
C THR A 22 19.97 2.78 -5.45
N GLY A 23 19.08 2.99 -4.49
CA GLY A 23 19.06 2.25 -3.24
C GLY A 23 18.02 1.16 -3.35
N ALA A 24 18.42 -0.11 -3.36
CA ALA A 24 17.48 -1.21 -3.10
C ALA A 24 16.80 -0.90 -1.76
N GLU A 25 15.50 -0.59 -1.81
CA GLU A 25 14.73 -0.28 -0.62
C GLU A 25 14.68 -1.52 0.27
N THR A 26 15.25 -1.43 1.47
CA THR A 26 15.28 -2.55 2.42
C THR A 26 13.85 -2.85 2.86
N LEU A 27 13.41 -4.11 2.72
CA LEU A 27 12.08 -4.51 3.20
C LEU A 27 11.98 -4.31 4.72
N PRO A 28 10.80 -3.92 5.21
CA PRO A 28 10.54 -3.76 6.64
C PRO A 28 10.85 -5.02 7.46
N HIS A 29 11.22 -4.84 8.74
CA HIS A 29 11.58 -5.92 9.66
C HIS A 29 10.34 -6.63 10.27
N GLY A 30 9.44 -7.12 9.40
CA GLY A 30 8.27 -7.93 9.78
C GLY A 30 8.33 -9.33 9.15
N LYS A 31 7.42 -10.22 9.58
CA LYS A 31 7.25 -11.53 8.93
C LYS A 31 6.66 -11.32 7.53
N THR A 32 7.39 -11.69 6.49
CA THR A 32 6.90 -11.60 5.10
C THR A 32 6.09 -12.86 4.73
N VAL A 33 4.90 -12.65 4.16
CA VAL A 33 4.02 -13.70 3.64
C VAL A 33 3.66 -13.36 2.20
N LEU A 34 3.96 -14.27 1.26
CA LEU A 34 3.57 -14.12 -0.14
C LEU A 34 2.04 -14.24 -0.29
N LEU A 35 1.43 -13.38 -1.08
CA LEU A 35 0.00 -13.45 -1.37
C LEU A 35 -0.36 -14.71 -2.17
N TRP A 36 0.55 -15.17 -3.03
CA TRP A 36 0.45 -16.41 -3.80
C TRP A 36 1.79 -17.17 -3.75
N PRO A 37 1.95 -18.13 -2.82
CA PRO A 37 3.19 -18.91 -2.71
C PRO A 37 3.55 -19.68 -3.99
N GLY A 38 2.54 -20.07 -4.78
CA GLY A 38 2.69 -20.78 -6.06
C GLY A 38 2.94 -19.88 -7.28
N GLY A 39 2.98 -18.57 -7.10
CA GLY A 39 3.09 -17.55 -8.15
C GLY A 39 1.80 -16.74 -8.30
N ALA A 40 1.97 -15.43 -8.43
CA ALA A 40 0.84 -14.51 -8.56
C ALA A 40 0.19 -14.62 -9.95
N PRO A 41 -1.13 -14.48 -10.06
CA PRO A 41 -1.81 -14.43 -11.34
C PRO A 41 -1.21 -13.34 -12.23
N LEU A 42 -1.04 -13.63 -13.53
CA LEU A 42 -0.48 -12.72 -14.53
C LEU A 42 0.94 -12.21 -14.21
N ALA A 43 1.69 -12.90 -13.33
CA ALA A 43 3.10 -12.61 -13.14
C ALA A 43 3.89 -12.92 -14.40
N VAL A 44 4.75 -11.97 -14.83
CA VAL A 44 5.58 -12.13 -16.04
C VAL A 44 6.89 -12.85 -15.76
N GLY A 45 7.26 -13.01 -14.49
CA GLY A 45 8.49 -13.65 -14.03
C GLY A 45 8.37 -14.21 -12.61
N LYS A 46 9.54 -14.36 -11.96
CA LYS A 46 9.68 -14.86 -10.60
C LYS A 46 10.68 -14.01 -9.80
N THR A 47 10.84 -12.76 -10.17
CA THR A 47 11.66 -11.81 -9.43
C THR A 47 10.90 -11.27 -8.20
N PRO A 48 11.56 -10.64 -7.25
CA PRO A 48 10.85 -10.03 -6.12
C PRO A 48 9.73 -9.07 -6.52
N GLU A 49 9.84 -8.39 -7.66
CA GLU A 49 8.85 -7.46 -8.19
C GLU A 49 7.59 -8.18 -8.69
N ASP A 50 7.70 -9.46 -9.06
CA ASP A 50 6.59 -10.31 -9.51
C ASP A 50 5.84 -10.96 -8.34
N MET A 51 6.40 -10.84 -7.12
CA MET A 51 5.93 -11.53 -5.92
C MET A 51 5.31 -10.53 -4.93
N PRO A 52 4.00 -10.23 -5.03
CA PRO A 52 3.32 -9.40 -4.05
C PRO A 52 3.22 -10.11 -2.71
N ALA A 53 3.36 -9.34 -1.62
CA ALA A 53 3.47 -9.88 -0.28
C ALA A 53 2.84 -8.95 0.77
N LEU A 54 2.55 -9.52 1.93
CA LEU A 54 2.30 -8.78 3.17
C LEU A 54 3.52 -8.89 4.09
N ILE A 55 3.91 -7.77 4.66
CA ILE A 55 4.85 -7.71 5.78
C ILE A 55 4.02 -7.47 7.04
N ILE A 56 4.04 -8.43 7.95
CA ILE A 56 3.14 -8.52 9.10
C ILE A 56 3.81 -7.96 10.33
N PHE A 57 3.16 -7.01 10.97
CA PHE A 57 3.55 -6.39 12.23
C PHE A 57 2.42 -6.60 13.25
N LEU A 58 2.67 -7.44 14.26
CA LEU A 58 1.69 -7.69 15.31
C LEU A 58 2.08 -6.94 16.59
N PRO A 59 1.13 -6.27 17.26
CA PRO A 59 1.37 -5.66 18.56
C PRO A 59 1.58 -6.74 19.61
N ALA A 60 2.32 -6.44 20.67
CA ALA A 60 2.49 -7.35 21.81
C ALA A 60 1.14 -7.81 22.42
N LYS A 61 0.13 -6.93 22.33
CA LYS A 61 -1.27 -7.23 22.67
C LYS A 61 -2.19 -6.44 21.74
N ASN A 62 -3.03 -7.13 20.99
CA ASN A 62 -4.08 -6.49 20.20
C ASN A 62 -5.31 -6.25 21.10
N THR A 63 -5.45 -5.03 21.61
CA THR A 63 -6.55 -4.66 22.51
C THR A 63 -7.79 -4.20 21.79
N THR A 64 -7.68 -3.90 20.50
CA THR A 64 -8.75 -3.38 19.65
C THR A 64 -9.40 -4.43 18.79
N MET A 65 -8.77 -5.61 18.69
CA MET A 65 -9.11 -6.67 17.74
C MET A 65 -9.19 -6.17 16.29
N THR A 66 -8.41 -5.12 15.99
CA THR A 66 -8.42 -4.45 14.68
C THR A 66 -7.14 -4.77 13.91
N GLY A 67 -7.28 -4.97 12.60
CA GLY A 67 -6.19 -5.09 11.65
C GLY A 67 -6.26 -4.01 10.56
N VAL A 68 -5.10 -3.52 10.12
CA VAL A 68 -5.01 -2.51 9.04
C VAL A 68 -4.03 -2.97 7.97
N ALA A 69 -4.53 -3.19 6.75
CA ALA A 69 -3.71 -3.33 5.57
C ALA A 69 -3.21 -1.95 5.13
N ILE A 70 -1.91 -1.79 4.98
CA ILE A 70 -1.27 -0.51 4.64
C ILE A 70 -0.78 -0.59 3.20
N ALA A 71 -1.22 0.34 2.35
CA ALA A 71 -0.75 0.50 0.98
C ALA A 71 0.16 1.73 0.89
N PRO A 72 1.50 1.56 0.86
CA PRO A 72 2.41 2.68 0.68
C PRO A 72 2.23 3.37 -0.68
N GLY A 73 2.54 4.65 -0.74
CA GLY A 73 2.60 5.41 -1.99
C GLY A 73 3.90 5.22 -2.75
N GLY A 74 4.08 6.01 -3.80
CA GLY A 74 5.26 6.00 -4.65
C GLY A 74 4.92 6.07 -6.14
N GLY A 75 3.76 6.62 -6.50
CA GLY A 75 3.35 6.90 -7.87
C GLY A 75 3.19 5.65 -8.74
N TYR A 76 2.94 4.49 -8.16
CA TYR A 76 2.96 3.17 -8.83
C TYR A 76 4.30 2.81 -9.48
N ALA A 77 5.37 3.56 -9.22
CA ALA A 77 6.72 3.31 -9.75
C ALA A 77 7.68 2.72 -8.70
N HIS A 78 7.43 2.97 -7.44
CA HIS A 78 8.13 2.40 -6.28
C HIS A 78 7.18 2.35 -5.09
N LEU A 79 7.63 1.80 -3.94
CA LEU A 79 6.88 1.79 -2.69
C LEU A 79 7.69 2.49 -1.60
N SER A 80 7.08 3.43 -0.89
CA SER A 80 7.65 4.09 0.30
C SER A 80 7.53 3.16 1.52
N MET A 81 8.21 1.99 1.45
CA MET A 81 8.05 0.90 2.40
C MET A 81 8.45 1.28 3.83
N GLN A 82 9.45 2.16 4.00
CA GLN A 82 9.87 2.60 5.33
C GLN A 82 8.88 3.60 5.92
N HIS A 83 8.69 4.75 5.29
CA HIS A 83 7.94 5.87 5.89
C HIS A 83 6.43 5.68 5.89
N GLU A 84 5.87 5.13 4.80
CA GLU A 84 4.43 4.91 4.64
C GLU A 84 4.03 3.44 4.90
N GLY A 85 5.01 2.60 5.21
CA GLY A 85 4.83 1.18 5.55
C GLY A 85 5.23 0.90 6.99
N GLU A 86 6.52 0.63 7.25
CA GLU A 86 7.01 0.15 8.55
C GLU A 86 6.78 1.15 9.69
N ASP A 87 7.06 2.44 9.48
CA ASP A 87 6.89 3.45 10.51
C ASP A 87 5.42 3.58 10.93
N VAL A 88 4.50 3.50 9.95
CA VAL A 88 3.05 3.48 10.20
C VAL A 88 2.62 2.20 10.91
N ALA A 89 3.15 1.04 10.50
CA ALA A 89 2.85 -0.23 11.13
C ALA A 89 3.30 -0.25 12.61
N ARG A 90 4.49 0.26 12.91
CA ARG A 90 5.00 0.40 14.28
C ARG A 90 4.17 1.37 15.10
N TRP A 91 3.72 2.48 14.50
CA TRP A 91 2.82 3.43 15.16
C TRP A 91 1.47 2.82 15.53
N LEU A 92 0.89 1.97 14.65
CA LEU A 92 -0.32 1.21 14.90
C LEU A 92 -0.10 0.16 16.01
N ASN A 93 1.01 -0.59 15.93
CA ASN A 93 1.32 -1.61 16.95
C ASN A 93 1.48 -1.02 18.34
N ALA A 94 2.07 0.17 18.48
CA ALA A 94 2.17 0.88 19.75
C ALA A 94 0.79 1.23 20.36
N ARG A 95 -0.28 1.14 19.55
CA ARG A 95 -1.68 1.39 19.92
C ARG A 95 -2.53 0.13 20.00
N GLY A 96 -1.89 -1.04 19.91
CA GLY A 96 -2.57 -2.33 20.00
C GLY A 96 -3.37 -2.69 18.74
N VAL A 97 -2.97 -2.21 17.58
CA VAL A 97 -3.57 -2.53 16.28
C VAL A 97 -2.60 -3.36 15.46
N ALA A 98 -3.05 -4.48 14.87
CA ALA A 98 -2.25 -5.27 13.96
C ALA A 98 -2.11 -4.54 12.61
N ALA A 99 -0.94 -4.61 11.99
CA ALA A 99 -0.65 -3.92 10.74
C ALA A 99 -0.02 -4.87 9.72
N PHE A 100 -0.42 -4.70 8.45
CA PHE A 100 -0.07 -5.55 7.33
C PHE A 100 0.38 -4.67 6.17
N VAL A 101 1.69 -4.47 6.01
CA VAL A 101 2.22 -3.61 4.93
C VAL A 101 2.20 -4.38 3.62
N LEU A 102 1.46 -3.85 2.65
CA LEU A 102 1.29 -4.46 1.35
C LEU A 102 2.41 -4.04 0.40
N LYS A 103 3.18 -5.03 -0.05
CA LYS A 103 4.05 -4.91 -1.21
C LYS A 103 3.25 -5.35 -2.44
N TYR A 104 2.65 -4.42 -3.15
CA TYR A 104 1.90 -4.68 -4.38
C TYR A 104 2.77 -4.49 -5.63
N ARG A 105 2.37 -5.09 -6.75
CA ARG A 105 3.08 -5.03 -8.02
C ARG A 105 2.94 -3.64 -8.66
N LEU A 106 3.97 -3.23 -9.43
CA LEU A 106 4.16 -1.85 -9.88
C LEU A 106 4.38 -1.74 -11.38
N GLY A 107 4.10 -0.55 -11.90
CA GLY A 107 4.49 -0.15 -13.26
C GLY A 107 6.02 -0.07 -13.42
N PRO A 108 6.51 -0.05 -14.65
CA PRO A 108 5.76 -0.10 -15.93
C PRO A 108 5.28 -1.50 -16.32
N VAL A 109 5.63 -2.55 -15.57
CA VAL A 109 5.32 -3.96 -15.91
C VAL A 109 3.86 -4.28 -15.57
N TYR A 110 3.37 -3.81 -14.41
CA TYR A 110 2.04 -4.10 -13.91
C TYR A 110 1.20 -2.83 -13.82
N HIS A 111 0.00 -2.90 -14.36
CA HIS A 111 -0.98 -1.82 -14.38
C HIS A 111 -2.33 -2.34 -13.92
N HIS A 112 -3.25 -1.42 -13.64
CA HIS A 112 -4.62 -1.76 -13.28
C HIS A 112 -5.22 -2.79 -14.27
N PRO A 113 -5.85 -3.86 -13.76
CA PRO A 113 -6.28 -4.09 -12.37
C PRO A 113 -5.33 -4.99 -11.53
N ILE A 114 -4.07 -5.16 -11.90
CA ILE A 114 -3.16 -6.12 -11.26
C ILE A 114 -2.92 -5.75 -9.79
N GLU A 115 -2.59 -4.50 -9.50
CA GLU A 115 -2.35 -3.99 -8.14
C GLU A 115 -3.63 -4.02 -7.29
N LEU A 116 -4.80 -3.83 -7.91
CA LEU A 116 -6.08 -3.99 -7.23
C LEU A 116 -6.30 -5.45 -6.81
N GLY A 117 -5.98 -6.41 -7.69
CA GLY A 117 -6.02 -7.83 -7.35
C GLY A 117 -5.09 -8.18 -6.18
N ASP A 118 -3.91 -7.57 -6.11
CA ASP A 118 -2.98 -7.74 -4.98
C ASP A 118 -3.60 -7.20 -3.67
N ALA A 119 -4.21 -6.03 -3.70
CA ALA A 119 -4.89 -5.44 -2.54
C ALA A 119 -6.08 -6.27 -2.07
N GLN A 120 -6.91 -6.74 -3.00
CA GLN A 120 -8.04 -7.61 -2.69
C GLN A 120 -7.58 -8.92 -2.06
N ARG A 121 -6.54 -9.56 -2.63
CA ARG A 121 -5.95 -10.79 -2.09
C ARG A 121 -5.38 -10.58 -0.69
N ALA A 122 -4.72 -9.45 -0.45
CA ALA A 122 -4.20 -9.11 0.85
C ALA A 122 -5.31 -9.03 1.91
N LEU A 123 -6.41 -8.34 1.61
CA LEU A 123 -7.56 -8.23 2.52
C LEU A 123 -8.20 -9.59 2.81
N ARG A 124 -8.33 -10.47 1.79
CA ARG A 124 -8.84 -11.83 1.97
C ARG A 124 -7.93 -12.66 2.89
N LEU A 125 -6.61 -12.60 2.66
CA LEU A 125 -5.63 -13.34 3.46
C LEU A 125 -5.65 -12.89 4.92
N VAL A 126 -5.69 -11.59 5.17
CA VAL A 126 -5.81 -11.04 6.54
C VAL A 126 -7.11 -11.50 7.19
N ARG A 127 -8.23 -11.56 6.45
CA ARG A 127 -9.53 -12.00 6.97
C ARG A 127 -9.55 -13.50 7.26
N MET A 128 -8.99 -14.31 6.38
CA MET A 128 -8.89 -15.76 6.59
C MET A 128 -8.08 -16.09 7.85
N ASP A 129 -6.97 -15.40 8.07
CA ASP A 129 -6.07 -15.63 9.19
C ASP A 129 -6.37 -14.71 10.40
N ALA A 130 -7.52 -14.03 10.42
CA ALA A 130 -7.88 -13.06 11.46
C ALA A 130 -7.71 -13.60 12.88
N LYS A 131 -8.12 -14.86 13.11
CA LYS A 131 -7.97 -15.54 14.41
C LYS A 131 -6.50 -15.71 14.80
N GLU A 132 -5.61 -16.04 13.86
CA GLU A 132 -4.16 -16.19 14.10
C GLU A 132 -3.54 -14.84 14.49
N TYR A 133 -4.01 -13.75 13.88
CA TYR A 133 -3.52 -12.40 14.15
C TYR A 133 -4.20 -11.72 15.36
N GLY A 134 -5.14 -12.40 16.02
CA GLY A 134 -5.88 -11.84 17.15
C GLY A 134 -6.77 -10.66 16.79
N ILE A 135 -7.35 -10.66 15.58
CA ILE A 135 -8.26 -9.62 15.09
C ILE A 135 -9.66 -10.20 14.82
N ALA A 136 -10.68 -9.34 14.86
CA ALA A 136 -12.02 -9.71 14.42
C ALA A 136 -12.11 -9.64 12.88
N PRO A 137 -12.75 -10.62 12.22
CA PRO A 137 -12.81 -10.66 10.75
C PRO A 137 -13.62 -9.52 10.12
N ASP A 138 -14.38 -8.79 10.91
CA ASP A 138 -15.17 -7.60 10.58
C ASP A 138 -14.54 -6.28 11.08
N HIS A 139 -13.28 -6.33 11.54
CA HIS A 139 -12.50 -5.17 11.98
C HIS A 139 -11.21 -5.01 11.16
N ILE A 140 -11.30 -5.16 9.85
CA ILE A 140 -10.16 -5.09 8.93
C ILE A 140 -10.29 -3.87 8.03
N GLY A 141 -9.42 -2.89 8.25
CA GLY A 141 -9.37 -1.67 7.44
C GLY A 141 -8.25 -1.68 6.41
N MET A 142 -8.29 -0.68 5.53
CA MET A 142 -7.18 -0.39 4.63
C MET A 142 -6.77 1.08 4.73
N TRP A 143 -5.47 1.31 4.88
CA TRP A 143 -4.86 2.64 4.94
C TRP A 143 -3.93 2.83 3.75
N GLY A 144 -4.23 3.80 2.89
CA GLY A 144 -3.42 4.10 1.72
C GLY A 144 -2.88 5.52 1.69
N PHE A 145 -1.68 5.68 1.15
CA PHE A 145 -0.95 6.94 1.01
C PHE A 145 -0.75 7.28 -0.45
N SER A 146 -1.05 8.49 -0.89
CA SER A 146 -0.81 8.97 -2.26
C SER A 146 -1.37 7.99 -3.33
N ALA A 147 -0.54 7.37 -4.16
CA ALA A 147 -0.94 6.31 -5.09
C ALA A 147 -1.51 5.07 -4.37
N GLY A 148 -0.97 4.70 -3.19
CA GLY A 148 -1.56 3.68 -2.31
C GLY A 148 -2.92 4.09 -1.76
N GLY A 149 -3.17 5.41 -1.60
CA GLY A 149 -4.48 5.96 -1.26
C GLY A 149 -5.49 5.78 -2.40
N HIS A 150 -5.07 5.94 -3.64
CA HIS A 150 -5.87 5.60 -4.82
C HIS A 150 -6.20 4.10 -4.83
N LEU A 151 -5.21 3.24 -4.59
CA LEU A 151 -5.40 1.79 -4.51
C LEU A 151 -6.39 1.41 -3.40
N ALA A 152 -6.26 2.01 -2.21
CA ALA A 152 -7.17 1.76 -1.09
C ALA A 152 -8.61 2.22 -1.38
N ALA A 153 -8.78 3.39 -2.00
CA ALA A 153 -10.09 3.89 -2.43
C ALA A 153 -10.72 2.96 -3.49
N THR A 154 -9.92 2.48 -4.45
CA THR A 154 -10.36 1.54 -5.47
C THR A 154 -10.76 0.20 -4.84
N ALA A 155 -9.96 -0.36 -3.93
CA ALA A 155 -10.29 -1.59 -3.22
C ALA A 155 -11.58 -1.45 -2.39
N GLY A 156 -11.80 -0.27 -1.78
CA GLY A 156 -13.00 0.01 -0.99
C GLY A 156 -14.29 0.21 -1.80
N THR A 157 -14.18 0.45 -3.11
CA THR A 157 -15.31 0.65 -4.02
C THR A 157 -15.50 -0.51 -5.01
N HIS A 158 -14.50 -1.35 -5.19
CA HIS A 158 -14.47 -2.51 -6.09
C HIS A 158 -14.17 -3.79 -5.33
N TYR A 159 -15.01 -4.14 -4.37
CA TYR A 159 -14.90 -5.35 -3.57
C TYR A 159 -15.97 -6.37 -3.92
N ASP A 160 -15.76 -7.61 -3.49
CA ASP A 160 -16.74 -8.69 -3.56
C ASP A 160 -16.80 -9.49 -2.25
N ALA A 161 -17.80 -10.36 -2.16
CA ALA A 161 -18.04 -11.20 -0.99
C ALA A 161 -17.19 -12.49 -0.95
N GLY A 162 -16.31 -12.68 -1.95
CA GLY A 162 -15.56 -13.92 -2.13
C GLY A 162 -16.29 -14.95 -3.01
N ILE A 163 -15.56 -15.98 -3.39
CA ILE A 163 -16.03 -17.07 -4.26
C ILE A 163 -16.21 -18.32 -3.40
N ALA A 164 -17.39 -18.55 -2.87
CA ALA A 164 -17.66 -19.64 -1.91
C ALA A 164 -17.20 -21.03 -2.38
N ALA A 165 -17.25 -21.31 -3.69
CA ALA A 165 -16.85 -22.58 -4.28
C ALA A 165 -15.37 -22.61 -4.75
N SER A 166 -14.57 -21.58 -4.45
CA SER A 166 -13.17 -21.55 -4.85
C SER A 166 -12.40 -22.72 -4.21
N PRO A 167 -11.50 -23.40 -4.95
CA PRO A 167 -10.58 -24.37 -4.37
C PRO A 167 -9.56 -23.71 -3.44
N ASP A 168 -9.23 -22.44 -3.68
CA ASP A 168 -8.37 -21.64 -2.81
C ASP A 168 -9.21 -21.05 -1.65
N PRO A 169 -8.94 -21.43 -0.38
CA PRO A 169 -9.71 -20.97 0.76
C PRO A 169 -9.63 -19.43 0.95
N ILE A 170 -8.52 -18.79 0.55
CA ILE A 170 -8.38 -17.33 0.66
C ILE A 170 -9.38 -16.63 -0.27
N GLU A 171 -9.63 -17.16 -1.46
CA GLU A 171 -10.59 -16.59 -2.40
C GLU A 171 -12.06 -16.74 -1.95
N ARG A 172 -12.33 -17.50 -0.90
CA ARG A 172 -13.68 -17.62 -0.33
C ARG A 172 -14.03 -16.44 0.57
N GLU A 173 -13.01 -15.72 1.06
CA GLU A 173 -13.18 -14.59 1.96
C GLU A 173 -13.56 -13.31 1.19
N SER A 174 -14.31 -12.42 1.83
CA SER A 174 -14.61 -11.09 1.28
C SER A 174 -13.34 -10.22 1.24
N CYS A 175 -13.15 -9.50 0.15
CA CYS A 175 -12.10 -8.49 0.04
C CYS A 175 -12.57 -7.08 0.44
N ARG A 176 -13.76 -6.93 1.04
CA ARG A 176 -14.27 -5.63 1.48
C ARG A 176 -13.49 -5.14 2.70
N PRO A 177 -12.83 -3.98 2.66
CA PRO A 177 -12.35 -3.34 3.88
C PRO A 177 -13.55 -2.84 4.71
N ASP A 178 -13.48 -2.99 6.03
CA ASP A 178 -14.56 -2.56 6.93
C ASP A 178 -14.50 -1.05 7.18
N PHE A 179 -13.32 -0.45 7.00
CA PHE A 179 -13.09 0.99 6.99
C PHE A 179 -11.90 1.38 6.11
N LEU A 180 -11.84 2.64 5.71
CA LEU A 180 -10.74 3.21 4.93
C LEU A 180 -10.10 4.39 5.65
N ILE A 181 -8.78 4.51 5.53
CA ILE A 181 -8.02 5.71 5.87
C ILE A 181 -7.27 6.13 4.61
N LEU A 182 -7.55 7.32 4.12
CA LEU A 182 -6.97 7.85 2.89
C LEU A 182 -6.11 9.06 3.21
N ALA A 183 -4.79 8.88 3.15
CA ALA A 183 -3.82 9.95 3.38
C ALA A 183 -3.40 10.55 2.03
N TYR A 184 -3.70 11.84 1.82
CA TYR A 184 -3.43 12.60 0.56
C TYR A 184 -3.57 11.73 -0.71
N PRO A 185 -4.72 11.03 -0.88
CA PRO A 185 -4.90 10.07 -1.95
C PRO A 185 -4.89 10.75 -3.31
N VAL A 186 -4.33 10.09 -4.31
CA VAL A 186 -4.65 10.40 -5.70
C VAL A 186 -6.08 9.92 -5.95
N ILE A 187 -6.99 10.82 -6.33
CA ILE A 187 -8.41 10.46 -6.51
C ILE A 187 -8.68 10.01 -7.94
N THR A 188 -7.97 10.57 -8.91
CA THR A 188 -8.10 10.19 -10.32
C THR A 188 -6.74 10.25 -11.02
N LEU A 189 -6.55 9.34 -11.95
CA LEU A 189 -5.40 9.33 -12.88
C LEU A 189 -5.79 9.90 -14.25
N LEU A 190 -7.03 10.36 -14.40
CA LEU A 190 -7.49 11.04 -15.61
C LEU A 190 -6.90 12.45 -15.62
N GLU A 191 -6.32 12.85 -16.75
CA GLU A 191 -5.93 14.24 -16.97
C GLU A 191 -7.19 15.12 -16.86
N PRO A 192 -7.12 16.26 -16.15
CA PRO A 192 -8.22 17.21 -16.19
C PRO A 192 -8.40 17.65 -17.65
N ASN A 193 -9.60 17.48 -18.18
CA ASN A 193 -9.97 18.07 -19.46
C ASN A 193 -9.82 19.58 -19.32
N VAL A 194 -8.76 20.15 -19.90
CA VAL A 194 -8.51 21.58 -20.02
C VAL A 194 -9.40 22.12 -21.11
#